data_df1927b85114d020854a8b2c87cdcbd9
#
_entry.id   df1927b85114d020854a8b2c87cdcbd9
#
_cell.length_a   1.000
_cell.length_b   1.000
_cell.length_c   1.000
_cell.angle_alpha   90.00
_cell.angle_beta   90.00
_cell.angle_gamma   90.00
#
_symmetry.space_group_name_H-M   'P 1'
#
loop_
_entity.id
_entity.type
_entity.pdbx_description
1 polymer ?
#
loop_
_entity_poly.entity_id
_entity_poly.type
_entity_poly.pdbx_seq_one_letter_code
_entity_poly.pdbx_strand_id
1 'polypeptide(L)'
;MDNTTPFPSLNVRIMLLLYRSIWLVCLPLVIAYLFLRGWRDPIYVKYLGERFGIHKQRMKPHIWIHAVSLGELRSAAPLIEELLKSDTPIVTTHFTPAGRRESERLFTTAISDGRLTACYIPFDYGAALRRFFKAFRPKYGLLMEFEAWPGIIMNSRKKQIPLFICNGAYSNHSIQRDQKRYFSPAKTLPGLSGAMVKSEFQADQFRQLGVDKVAVTGEMRFEQRIPTPQVAAATAIRKEALNSRTVITLSSIVFGEDTDALQLIETVQTHFTQQGLAKPLFIYVPRAPERFGLISDMIAAKPFIYGMRSNLLTEDLKMICPEKIKDLDILLGNSLGEMYFYLSLCDLAIIGGGFCKKGSHNISEALCLGKPVMIGPTDYGIEFPAREAIEYGVCKKLDFEQITQFLLNNPAQFCASDQVDAFVASHSGSTDKTMAAIKLFLDP
;
A
#
# COMPACT_ATOMS: atom_id res chain seq x y z
N MET A 1 -22.09 -24.21 6.11
CA MET A 1 -22.94 -23.82 4.96
C MET A 1 -23.11 -25.04 4.08
N ASP A 2 -24.36 -25.40 3.77
CA ASP A 2 -24.68 -26.58 2.96
C ASP A 2 -24.01 -26.48 1.58
N ASN A 3 -23.07 -27.37 1.32
CA ASN A 3 -22.25 -27.42 0.08
C ASN A 3 -23.03 -27.96 -1.15
N THR A 4 -24.36 -27.97 -1.11
CA THR A 4 -25.20 -28.58 -2.16
C THR A 4 -25.75 -27.61 -3.20
N THR A 5 -25.62 -26.28 -3.01
CA THR A 5 -26.12 -25.32 -4.00
C THR A 5 -25.04 -24.95 -5.02
N PRO A 6 -25.28 -25.16 -6.34
CA PRO A 6 -24.29 -24.83 -7.35
C PRO A 6 -24.01 -23.32 -7.40
N PHE A 7 -22.72 -22.96 -7.38
CA PHE A 7 -22.31 -21.56 -7.53
C PHE A 7 -22.39 -21.10 -9.00
N PRO A 8 -22.94 -19.90 -9.30
CA PRO A 8 -23.51 -18.93 -8.36
C PRO A 8 -24.94 -19.29 -7.94
N SER A 9 -25.22 -19.14 -6.62
CA SER A 9 -26.56 -19.29 -6.06
C SER A 9 -27.56 -18.29 -6.68
N LEU A 10 -28.86 -18.51 -6.51
CA LEU A 10 -29.90 -17.60 -7.02
C LEU A 10 -29.71 -16.17 -6.48
N ASN A 11 -29.37 -16.03 -5.20
CA ASN A 11 -29.12 -14.72 -4.57
C ASN A 11 -27.94 -13.99 -5.23
N VAL A 12 -26.86 -14.70 -5.54
CA VAL A 12 -25.70 -14.12 -6.25
C VAL A 12 -26.10 -13.71 -7.68
N ARG A 13 -26.93 -14.49 -8.36
CA ARG A 13 -27.43 -14.13 -9.72
C ARG A 13 -28.28 -12.87 -9.69
N ILE A 14 -29.19 -12.74 -8.72
CA ILE A 14 -30.01 -11.53 -8.54
C ILE A 14 -29.11 -10.32 -8.24
N MET A 15 -28.15 -10.47 -7.30
CA MET A 15 -27.17 -9.44 -6.99
C MET A 15 -26.41 -8.98 -8.24
N LEU A 16 -25.95 -9.91 -9.07
CA LEU A 16 -25.22 -9.60 -10.31
C LEU A 16 -26.10 -8.87 -11.36
N LEU A 17 -27.37 -9.21 -11.45
CA LEU A 17 -28.31 -8.49 -12.30
C LEU A 17 -28.46 -7.04 -11.85
N LEU A 18 -28.71 -6.82 -10.57
CA LEU A 18 -28.81 -5.47 -10.00
C LEU A 18 -27.50 -4.69 -10.12
N TYR A 19 -26.37 -5.32 -9.86
CA TYR A 19 -25.05 -4.72 -10.06
C TYR A 19 -24.84 -4.23 -11.49
N ARG A 20 -25.22 -5.05 -12.49
CA ARG A 20 -25.14 -4.67 -13.90
C ARG A 20 -26.09 -3.53 -14.27
N SER A 21 -27.29 -3.52 -13.71
CA SER A 21 -28.25 -2.43 -13.92
C SER A 21 -27.74 -1.13 -13.32
N ILE A 22 -27.15 -1.17 -12.11
CA ILE A 22 -26.49 -0.01 -11.47
C ILE A 22 -25.36 0.50 -12.37
N TRP A 23 -24.50 -0.38 -12.90
CA TRP A 23 -23.43 0.02 -13.82
C TRP A 23 -23.96 0.76 -15.05
N LEU A 24 -25.05 0.29 -15.67
CA LEU A 24 -25.66 0.93 -16.84
C LEU A 24 -26.16 2.35 -16.52
N VAL A 25 -26.79 2.52 -15.35
CA VAL A 25 -27.32 3.82 -14.90
C VAL A 25 -26.19 4.77 -14.48
N CYS A 26 -25.19 4.26 -13.77
CA CYS A 26 -24.12 5.10 -13.25
C CYS A 26 -23.01 5.40 -14.27
N LEU A 27 -22.90 4.65 -15.35
CA LEU A 27 -21.84 4.82 -16.35
C LEU A 27 -21.72 6.24 -16.91
N PRO A 28 -22.81 6.94 -17.28
CA PRO A 28 -22.72 8.34 -17.71
C PRO A 28 -22.15 9.26 -16.65
N LEU A 29 -22.51 9.06 -15.38
CA LEU A 29 -22.01 9.84 -14.26
C LEU A 29 -20.50 9.58 -14.02
N VAL A 30 -20.08 8.32 -14.14
CA VAL A 30 -18.67 7.95 -14.06
C VAL A 30 -17.85 8.61 -15.17
N ILE A 31 -18.38 8.61 -16.40
CA ILE A 31 -17.76 9.28 -17.56
C ILE A 31 -17.65 10.79 -17.30
N ALA A 32 -18.75 11.44 -16.90
CA ALA A 32 -18.75 12.86 -16.56
C ALA A 32 -17.71 13.19 -15.47
N TYR A 33 -17.64 12.36 -14.40
CA TYR A 33 -16.62 12.49 -13.36
C TYR A 33 -15.20 12.39 -13.93
N LEU A 34 -14.93 11.45 -14.83
CA LEU A 34 -13.61 11.31 -15.46
C LEU A 34 -13.25 12.54 -16.31
N PHE A 35 -14.19 13.13 -17.02
CA PHE A 35 -13.98 14.39 -17.75
C PHE A 35 -13.68 15.55 -16.81
N LEU A 36 -14.42 15.70 -15.70
CA LEU A 36 -14.15 16.72 -14.68
C LEU A 36 -12.75 16.56 -14.06
N ARG A 37 -12.34 15.33 -13.77
CA ARG A 37 -10.97 15.05 -13.31
C ARG A 37 -9.93 15.29 -14.40
N GLY A 38 -10.31 15.03 -15.65
CA GLY A 38 -9.46 15.25 -16.82
C GLY A 38 -9.05 16.70 -17.06
N TRP A 39 -9.81 17.67 -16.54
CA TRP A 39 -9.41 19.08 -16.59
C TRP A 39 -8.16 19.36 -15.73
N ARG A 40 -7.99 18.64 -14.63
CA ARG A 40 -6.80 18.76 -13.76
C ARG A 40 -5.66 17.83 -14.19
N ASP A 41 -6.00 16.65 -14.69
CA ASP A 41 -5.04 15.64 -15.14
C ASP A 41 -5.57 14.93 -16.39
N PRO A 42 -5.11 15.32 -17.61
CA PRO A 42 -5.59 14.80 -18.89
C PRO A 42 -5.49 13.28 -19.04
N ILE A 43 -4.67 12.61 -18.25
CA ILE A 43 -4.49 11.16 -18.33
C ILE A 43 -5.77 10.38 -17.93
N TYR A 44 -6.68 11.02 -17.17
CA TYR A 44 -7.97 10.41 -16.82
C TYR A 44 -8.84 10.11 -18.06
N VAL A 45 -8.71 10.92 -19.13
CA VAL A 45 -9.49 10.80 -20.36
C VAL A 45 -8.68 10.32 -21.57
N LYS A 46 -7.35 10.52 -21.56
CA LYS A 46 -6.46 10.18 -22.68
C LYS A 46 -6.61 8.73 -23.17
N TYR A 47 -6.89 7.79 -22.25
CA TYR A 47 -6.99 6.37 -22.56
C TYR A 47 -8.39 5.82 -22.22
N LEU A 48 -9.42 6.65 -22.39
CA LEU A 48 -10.79 6.27 -22.03
C LEU A 48 -11.28 4.99 -22.74
N GLY A 49 -10.83 4.76 -23.99
CA GLY A 49 -11.12 3.53 -24.73
C GLY A 49 -10.70 2.25 -24.02
N GLU A 50 -9.60 2.27 -23.26
CA GLU A 50 -9.13 1.10 -22.51
C GLU A 50 -10.14 0.70 -21.43
N ARG A 51 -10.81 1.68 -20.78
CA ARG A 51 -11.87 1.43 -19.80
C ARG A 51 -13.12 0.80 -20.40
N PHE A 52 -13.29 0.88 -21.72
CA PHE A 52 -14.29 0.14 -22.47
C PHE A 52 -13.75 -1.19 -23.05
N GLY A 53 -12.54 -1.57 -22.68
CA GLY A 53 -11.87 -2.77 -23.15
C GLY A 53 -11.38 -2.68 -24.61
N ILE A 54 -11.27 -1.47 -25.15
CA ILE A 54 -10.85 -1.25 -26.55
C ILE A 54 -9.31 -1.23 -26.58
N HIS A 55 -8.73 -2.32 -27.08
CA HIS A 55 -7.30 -2.51 -27.24
C HIS A 55 -6.98 -3.13 -28.59
N LYS A 56 -5.76 -2.94 -29.08
CA LYS A 56 -5.25 -3.73 -30.21
C LYS A 56 -5.15 -5.19 -29.78
N GLN A 57 -5.61 -6.10 -30.62
CA GLN A 57 -5.51 -7.53 -30.36
C GLN A 57 -4.03 -7.95 -30.30
N ARG A 58 -3.66 -8.73 -29.27
CA ARG A 58 -2.30 -9.23 -29.09
C ARG A 58 -2.16 -10.63 -29.68
N MET A 59 -1.00 -10.93 -30.23
CA MET A 59 -0.70 -12.24 -30.86
C MET A 59 -0.54 -13.34 -29.82
N LYS A 60 0.09 -13.04 -28.68
CA LYS A 60 0.38 -14.01 -27.61
C LYS A 60 -0.62 -13.86 -26.44
N PRO A 61 -0.99 -14.95 -25.75
CA PRO A 61 -1.67 -14.89 -24.47
C PRO A 61 -0.78 -14.21 -23.42
N HIS A 62 -1.42 -13.47 -22.49
CA HIS A 62 -0.73 -12.69 -21.45
C HIS A 62 -0.97 -13.27 -20.05
N ILE A 63 -0.08 -12.98 -19.12
CA ILE A 63 -0.37 -13.00 -17.69
C ILE A 63 -1.01 -11.66 -17.35
N TRP A 64 -2.13 -11.67 -16.66
CA TRP A 64 -2.82 -10.46 -16.27
C TRP A 64 -2.61 -10.16 -14.79
N ILE A 65 -2.14 -8.94 -14.47
CA ILE A 65 -1.95 -8.48 -13.10
C ILE A 65 -2.77 -7.20 -12.91
N HIS A 66 -3.66 -7.19 -11.94
CA HIS A 66 -4.45 -6.02 -11.58
C HIS A 66 -3.98 -5.44 -10.26
N ALA A 67 -3.42 -4.23 -10.33
CA ALA A 67 -3.03 -3.42 -9.20
C ALA A 67 -3.70 -2.04 -9.32
N VAL A 68 -4.68 -1.77 -8.47
CA VAL A 68 -5.53 -0.58 -8.56
C VAL A 68 -4.75 0.70 -8.41
N SER A 69 -3.84 0.72 -7.41
CA SER A 69 -3.11 1.89 -6.96
C SER A 69 -1.59 1.76 -7.13
N LEU A 70 -0.90 2.89 -6.91
CA LEU A 70 0.56 2.95 -6.86
C LEU A 70 1.14 2.01 -5.78
N GLY A 71 0.51 1.97 -4.59
CA GLY A 71 0.98 1.12 -3.49
C GLY A 71 0.90 -0.36 -3.81
N GLU A 72 -0.21 -0.81 -4.40
CA GLU A 72 -0.38 -2.20 -4.83
C GLU A 72 0.58 -2.59 -5.95
N LEU A 73 0.82 -1.67 -6.91
CA LEU A 73 1.79 -1.94 -7.96
C LEU A 73 3.21 -2.10 -7.42
N ARG A 74 3.61 -1.24 -6.47
CA ARG A 74 4.92 -1.39 -5.81
C ARG A 74 5.03 -2.71 -5.05
N SER A 75 3.95 -3.15 -4.37
CA SER A 75 3.90 -4.47 -3.76
C SER A 75 4.04 -5.60 -4.77
N ALA A 76 3.42 -5.47 -5.96
CA ALA A 76 3.48 -6.46 -7.02
C ALA A 76 4.79 -6.46 -7.82
N ALA A 77 5.62 -5.42 -7.69
CA ALA A 77 6.80 -5.25 -8.53
C ALA A 77 7.78 -6.44 -8.47
N PRO A 78 8.12 -7.01 -7.30
CA PRO A 78 8.98 -8.19 -7.25
C PRO A 78 8.41 -9.38 -8.03
N LEU A 79 7.10 -9.63 -7.89
CA LEU A 79 6.41 -10.70 -8.62
C LEU A 79 6.38 -10.44 -10.13
N ILE A 80 6.14 -9.19 -10.55
CA ILE A 80 6.15 -8.81 -11.97
C ILE A 80 7.55 -9.04 -12.56
N GLU A 81 8.60 -8.67 -11.84
CA GLU A 81 9.99 -8.88 -12.26
C GLU A 81 10.31 -10.36 -12.40
N GLU A 82 9.85 -11.21 -11.48
CA GLU A 82 10.03 -12.66 -11.55
C GLU A 82 9.29 -13.26 -12.77
N LEU A 83 8.03 -12.86 -12.96
CA LEU A 83 7.23 -13.31 -14.12
C LEU A 83 7.81 -12.84 -15.46
N LEU A 84 8.46 -11.67 -15.51
CA LEU A 84 9.14 -11.17 -16.70
C LEU A 84 10.37 -12.00 -17.09
N LYS A 85 10.87 -12.90 -16.25
CA LYS A 85 11.93 -13.85 -16.66
C LYS A 85 11.41 -14.91 -17.64
N SER A 86 10.09 -15.12 -17.71
CA SER A 86 9.45 -15.99 -18.69
C SER A 86 9.19 -15.27 -20.01
N ASP A 87 8.98 -16.02 -21.09
CA ASP A 87 8.61 -15.48 -22.41
C ASP A 87 7.15 -15.06 -22.52
N THR A 88 6.35 -15.24 -21.47
CA THR A 88 4.94 -14.88 -21.50
C THR A 88 4.79 -13.38 -21.25
N PRO A 89 4.20 -12.61 -22.18
CA PRO A 89 4.03 -11.19 -21.96
C PRO A 89 3.01 -10.93 -20.84
N ILE A 90 3.16 -9.79 -20.17
CA ILE A 90 2.34 -9.35 -19.04
C ILE A 90 1.46 -8.20 -19.47
N VAL A 91 0.21 -8.17 -18.99
CA VAL A 91 -0.62 -6.97 -18.98
C VAL A 91 -0.87 -6.56 -17.53
N THR A 92 -0.45 -5.34 -17.16
CA THR A 92 -0.79 -4.72 -15.88
C THR A 92 -1.97 -3.79 -16.09
N THR A 93 -2.95 -3.87 -15.19
CA THR A 93 -4.13 -3.01 -15.24
C THR A 93 -4.25 -2.19 -13.96
N HIS A 94 -4.63 -0.90 -14.12
CA HIS A 94 -4.69 0.08 -13.05
C HIS A 94 -6.04 0.80 -13.07
N PHE A 95 -6.53 1.22 -11.90
CA PHE A 95 -7.69 2.09 -11.84
C PHE A 95 -7.28 3.56 -11.79
N THR A 96 -6.18 3.87 -11.11
CA THR A 96 -5.69 5.24 -10.90
C THR A 96 -4.60 5.63 -11.90
N PRO A 97 -4.52 6.93 -12.30
CA PRO A 97 -3.41 7.44 -13.11
C PRO A 97 -2.04 7.23 -12.45
N ALA A 98 -1.98 7.36 -11.12
CA ALA A 98 -0.73 7.18 -10.37
C ALA A 98 -0.19 5.74 -10.48
N GLY A 99 -1.06 4.72 -10.37
CA GLY A 99 -0.66 3.32 -10.56
C GLY A 99 -0.15 3.06 -11.98
N ARG A 100 -0.84 3.61 -12.99
CA ARG A 100 -0.41 3.49 -14.39
C ARG A 100 0.96 4.14 -14.64
N ARG A 101 1.15 5.39 -14.22
CA ARG A 101 2.44 6.09 -14.37
C ARG A 101 3.58 5.35 -13.70
N GLU A 102 3.33 4.80 -12.51
CA GLU A 102 4.34 4.02 -11.80
C GLU A 102 4.68 2.73 -12.54
N SER A 103 3.69 2.04 -13.14
CA SER A 103 3.95 0.87 -13.99
C SER A 103 4.80 1.23 -15.21
N GLU A 104 4.46 2.34 -15.89
CA GLU A 104 5.22 2.83 -17.02
C GLU A 104 6.66 3.22 -16.63
N ARG A 105 6.85 3.77 -15.43
CA ARG A 105 8.17 4.16 -14.88
C ARG A 105 9.02 2.95 -14.49
N LEU A 106 8.45 2.01 -13.71
CA LEU A 106 9.20 0.84 -13.21
C LEU A 106 9.58 -0.14 -14.31
N PHE A 107 8.70 -0.31 -15.30
CA PHE A 107 8.84 -1.33 -16.33
C PHE A 107 9.07 -0.77 -17.72
N THR A 108 9.70 0.42 -17.82
CA THR A 108 9.96 1.13 -19.09
C THR A 108 10.60 0.23 -20.13
N THR A 109 11.66 -0.52 -19.78
CA THR A 109 12.35 -1.44 -20.69
C THR A 109 11.44 -2.57 -21.14
N ALA A 110 10.72 -3.23 -20.24
CA ALA A 110 9.80 -4.32 -20.59
C ALA A 110 8.64 -3.85 -21.47
N ILE A 111 8.23 -2.59 -21.33
CA ILE A 111 7.20 -1.97 -22.17
C ILE A 111 7.77 -1.69 -23.58
N SER A 112 8.98 -1.11 -23.68
CA SER A 112 9.62 -0.85 -24.97
C SER A 112 9.87 -2.12 -25.76
N ASP A 113 10.21 -3.21 -25.07
CA ASP A 113 10.44 -4.54 -25.68
C ASP A 113 9.13 -5.30 -25.99
N GLY A 114 7.99 -4.71 -25.67
CA GLY A 114 6.67 -5.32 -25.89
C GLY A 114 6.35 -6.49 -24.97
N ARG A 115 7.13 -6.69 -23.90
CA ARG A 115 6.97 -7.77 -22.91
C ARG A 115 5.97 -7.43 -21.82
N LEU A 116 5.71 -6.12 -21.60
CA LEU A 116 4.71 -5.63 -20.69
C LEU A 116 3.81 -4.59 -21.36
N THR A 117 2.53 -4.59 -21.04
CA THR A 117 1.57 -3.54 -21.43
C THR A 117 0.90 -3.00 -20.18
N ALA A 118 1.06 -1.71 -19.90
CA ALA A 118 0.35 -1.02 -18.84
C ALA A 118 -0.92 -0.35 -19.40
N CYS A 119 -2.09 -0.62 -18.81
CA CYS A 119 -3.34 -0.02 -19.25
C CYS A 119 -4.34 0.19 -18.11
N TYR A 120 -5.45 0.87 -18.39
CA TYR A 120 -6.54 0.95 -17.42
C TYR A 120 -7.36 -0.34 -17.40
N ILE A 121 -7.84 -0.70 -16.19
CA ILE A 121 -8.80 -1.78 -16.01
C ILE A 121 -10.08 -1.43 -16.77
N PRO A 122 -10.69 -2.35 -17.53
CA PRO A 122 -12.00 -2.11 -18.12
C PRO A 122 -13.06 -1.92 -17.03
N PHE A 123 -14.05 -1.08 -17.31
CA PHE A 123 -15.23 -0.96 -16.45
C PHE A 123 -15.86 -2.33 -16.22
N ASP A 124 -16.34 -2.58 -15.01
CA ASP A 124 -16.75 -3.91 -14.56
C ASP A 124 -18.12 -4.34 -15.14
N TYR A 125 -18.25 -4.30 -16.47
CA TYR A 125 -19.41 -4.82 -17.17
C TYR A 125 -19.01 -5.73 -18.34
N GLY A 126 -19.92 -6.66 -18.66
CA GLY A 126 -19.57 -7.82 -19.49
C GLY A 126 -19.07 -7.48 -20.91
N ALA A 127 -19.49 -6.37 -21.54
CA ALA A 127 -19.00 -6.04 -22.89
C ALA A 127 -17.55 -5.54 -22.87
N ALA A 128 -17.18 -4.69 -21.90
CA ALA A 128 -15.81 -4.20 -21.75
C ALA A 128 -14.84 -5.34 -21.42
N LEU A 129 -15.22 -6.19 -20.47
CA LEU A 129 -14.42 -7.35 -20.07
C LEU A 129 -14.23 -8.36 -21.21
N ARG A 130 -15.28 -8.64 -21.99
CA ARG A 130 -15.14 -9.53 -23.17
C ARG A 130 -14.18 -8.98 -24.21
N ARG A 131 -14.17 -7.66 -24.45
CA ARG A 131 -13.20 -7.04 -25.38
C ARG A 131 -11.79 -7.15 -24.86
N PHE A 132 -11.59 -6.86 -23.58
CA PHE A 132 -10.28 -7.00 -22.90
C PHE A 132 -9.76 -8.45 -22.98
N PHE A 133 -10.58 -9.44 -22.62
CA PHE A 133 -10.20 -10.84 -22.71
C PHE A 133 -9.91 -11.30 -24.15
N LYS A 134 -10.65 -10.76 -25.13
CA LYS A 134 -10.35 -11.02 -26.54
C LYS A 134 -9.02 -10.41 -26.97
N ALA A 135 -8.70 -9.20 -26.48
CA ALA A 135 -7.47 -8.52 -26.84
C ALA A 135 -6.22 -9.17 -26.26
N PHE A 136 -6.22 -9.52 -24.97
CA PHE A 136 -5.05 -10.03 -24.25
C PHE A 136 -5.03 -11.55 -24.06
N ARG A 137 -6.18 -12.22 -24.14
CA ARG A 137 -6.32 -13.68 -23.94
C ARG A 137 -5.60 -14.16 -22.69
N PRO A 138 -5.97 -13.68 -21.46
CA PRO A 138 -5.24 -13.99 -20.26
C PRO A 138 -5.12 -15.50 -20.04
N LYS A 139 -3.91 -16.01 -19.79
CA LYS A 139 -3.67 -17.39 -19.33
C LYS A 139 -4.24 -17.57 -17.93
N TYR A 140 -4.02 -16.58 -17.08
CA TYR A 140 -4.59 -16.42 -15.76
C TYR A 140 -4.50 -14.93 -15.34
N GLY A 141 -5.21 -14.56 -14.27
CA GLY A 141 -5.20 -13.22 -13.70
C GLY A 141 -4.86 -13.23 -12.22
N LEU A 142 -4.13 -12.22 -11.77
CA LEU A 142 -3.77 -11.94 -10.38
C LEU A 142 -4.38 -10.61 -9.98
N LEU A 143 -5.29 -10.61 -9.00
CA LEU A 143 -5.85 -9.41 -8.39
C LEU A 143 -5.09 -9.11 -7.11
N MET A 144 -4.43 -7.97 -7.05
CA MET A 144 -3.61 -7.61 -5.89
C MET A 144 -4.49 -7.21 -4.70
N GLU A 145 -4.06 -7.60 -3.52
CA GLU A 145 -4.70 -7.32 -2.22
C GLU A 145 -6.16 -7.82 -2.15
N PHE A 146 -7.15 -6.93 -2.11
CA PHE A 146 -8.56 -7.32 -2.06
C PHE A 146 -9.39 -6.54 -3.09
N GLU A 147 -9.47 -7.08 -4.30
CA GLU A 147 -10.22 -6.51 -5.41
C GLU A 147 -11.36 -7.44 -5.85
N ALA A 148 -12.42 -7.51 -5.02
CA ALA A 148 -13.59 -8.34 -5.28
C ALA A 148 -14.56 -7.65 -6.26
N TRP A 149 -14.19 -7.54 -7.52
CA TRP A 149 -15.02 -6.97 -8.59
C TRP A 149 -15.94 -8.04 -9.18
N PRO A 150 -17.28 -7.98 -8.92
CA PRO A 150 -18.21 -9.05 -9.28
C PRO A 150 -18.22 -9.40 -10.78
N GLY A 151 -18.16 -8.38 -11.63
CA GLY A 151 -18.14 -8.59 -13.09
C GLY A 151 -16.84 -9.26 -13.54
N ILE A 152 -15.68 -8.82 -13.03
CA ILE A 152 -14.37 -9.44 -13.32
C ILE A 152 -14.39 -10.90 -12.95
N ILE A 153 -14.72 -11.24 -11.68
CA ILE A 153 -14.72 -12.62 -11.18
C ILE A 153 -15.66 -13.50 -12.02
N MET A 154 -16.89 -13.06 -12.22
CA MET A 154 -17.89 -13.89 -12.90
C MET A 154 -17.66 -14.03 -14.40
N ASN A 155 -17.10 -13.01 -15.09
CA ASN A 155 -16.75 -13.13 -16.49
C ASN A 155 -15.47 -13.97 -16.69
N SER A 156 -14.47 -13.87 -15.81
CA SER A 156 -13.29 -14.75 -15.83
C SER A 156 -13.71 -16.20 -15.66
N ARG A 157 -14.53 -16.52 -14.65
CA ARG A 157 -15.09 -17.88 -14.46
C ARG A 157 -15.84 -18.37 -15.68
N LYS A 158 -16.73 -17.57 -16.26
CA LYS A 158 -17.47 -17.93 -17.47
C LYS A 158 -16.58 -18.21 -18.67
N LYS A 159 -15.42 -17.56 -18.73
CA LYS A 159 -14.42 -17.73 -19.81
C LYS A 159 -13.32 -18.76 -19.46
N GLN A 160 -13.46 -19.43 -18.32
CA GLN A 160 -12.47 -20.40 -17.82
C GLN A 160 -11.06 -19.80 -17.73
N ILE A 161 -10.97 -18.50 -17.41
CA ILE A 161 -9.69 -17.82 -17.12
C ILE A 161 -9.47 -17.96 -15.61
N PRO A 162 -8.42 -18.72 -15.19
CA PRO A 162 -8.09 -18.81 -13.77
C PRO A 162 -7.82 -17.42 -13.19
N LEU A 163 -8.49 -17.08 -12.10
CA LEU A 163 -8.36 -15.77 -11.46
C LEU A 163 -8.07 -15.96 -9.98
N PHE A 164 -7.01 -15.33 -9.50
CA PHE A 164 -6.52 -15.48 -8.14
C PHE A 164 -6.45 -14.13 -7.45
N ILE A 165 -6.73 -14.09 -6.14
CA ILE A 165 -6.26 -13.02 -5.26
C ILE A 165 -4.77 -13.27 -4.99
N CYS A 166 -3.97 -12.19 -4.98
CA CYS A 166 -2.54 -12.23 -4.73
C CYS A 166 -2.16 -11.17 -3.68
N ASN A 167 -1.27 -11.52 -2.75
CA ASN A 167 -0.95 -10.68 -1.58
C ASN A 167 -2.23 -10.32 -0.79
N GLY A 168 -3.14 -11.29 -0.68
CA GLY A 168 -4.51 -11.10 -0.22
C GLY A 168 -4.59 -10.72 1.25
N ALA A 169 -5.36 -9.65 1.54
CA ALA A 169 -5.73 -9.28 2.89
C ALA A 169 -7.17 -8.74 2.89
N TYR A 170 -7.97 -9.20 3.82
CA TYR A 170 -9.34 -8.72 4.00
C TYR A 170 -9.56 -8.39 5.47
N SER A 171 -9.74 -7.10 5.78
CA SER A 171 -9.82 -6.65 7.17
C SER A 171 -11.07 -7.20 7.87
N ASN A 172 -10.95 -7.54 9.15
CA ASN A 172 -12.08 -7.97 9.99
C ASN A 172 -13.26 -7.01 9.93
N HIS A 173 -12.97 -5.70 9.97
CA HIS A 173 -13.99 -4.67 9.89
C HIS A 173 -14.77 -4.74 8.57
N SER A 174 -14.09 -4.96 7.45
CA SER A 174 -14.72 -5.09 6.13
C SER A 174 -15.55 -6.37 6.03
N ILE A 175 -15.05 -7.49 6.56
CA ILE A 175 -15.78 -8.78 6.60
C ILE A 175 -17.08 -8.63 7.37
N GLN A 176 -17.04 -8.11 8.61
CA GLN A 176 -18.21 -7.93 9.46
C GLN A 176 -19.25 -7.01 8.81
N ARG A 177 -18.80 -5.95 8.17
CA ARG A 177 -19.67 -5.04 7.42
C ARG A 177 -20.31 -5.76 6.24
N ASP A 178 -19.54 -6.52 5.46
CA ASP A 178 -19.98 -7.13 4.23
C ASP A 178 -20.82 -8.37 4.45
N GLN A 179 -20.64 -9.08 5.55
CA GLN A 179 -21.54 -10.18 5.98
C GLN A 179 -22.96 -9.71 6.28
N LYS A 180 -23.11 -8.49 6.83
CA LYS A 180 -24.42 -7.89 7.14
C LYS A 180 -25.14 -7.34 5.91
N ARG A 181 -24.43 -7.16 4.77
CA ARG A 181 -24.99 -6.56 3.55
C ARG A 181 -25.59 -7.63 2.64
N TYR A 182 -26.83 -7.40 2.19
CA TYR A 182 -27.42 -8.23 1.14
C TYR A 182 -26.60 -8.17 -0.15
N PHE A 183 -26.13 -6.96 -0.53
CA PHE A 183 -25.23 -6.70 -1.65
C PHE A 183 -23.79 -6.58 -1.12
N SER A 184 -23.06 -7.69 -1.15
CA SER A 184 -21.63 -7.70 -0.85
C SER A 184 -20.85 -8.30 -2.01
N PRO A 185 -19.84 -7.59 -2.56
CA PRO A 185 -18.93 -8.15 -3.57
C PRO A 185 -18.26 -9.44 -3.11
N ALA A 186 -18.01 -9.59 -1.80
CA ALA A 186 -17.42 -10.80 -1.20
C ALA A 186 -18.20 -12.08 -1.52
N LYS A 187 -19.52 -12.00 -1.78
CA LYS A 187 -20.34 -13.15 -2.20
C LYS A 187 -19.93 -13.73 -3.56
N THR A 188 -19.08 -13.05 -4.33
CA THR A 188 -18.55 -13.57 -5.59
C THR A 188 -17.21 -14.28 -5.46
N LEU A 189 -16.55 -14.20 -4.29
CA LEU A 189 -15.25 -14.81 -4.04
C LEU A 189 -15.19 -16.32 -4.32
N PRO A 190 -16.25 -17.14 -4.07
CA PRO A 190 -16.26 -18.55 -4.50
C PRO A 190 -16.11 -18.76 -6.01
N GLY A 191 -16.17 -17.68 -6.80
CA GLY A 191 -15.88 -17.68 -8.23
C GLY A 191 -14.42 -17.58 -8.60
N LEU A 192 -13.53 -17.31 -7.65
CA LEU A 192 -12.08 -17.31 -7.83
C LEU A 192 -11.55 -18.74 -7.98
N SER A 193 -10.39 -18.87 -8.64
CA SER A 193 -9.67 -20.13 -8.76
C SER A 193 -8.78 -20.40 -7.54
N GLY A 194 -8.54 -19.40 -6.70
CA GLY A 194 -7.82 -19.49 -5.45
C GLY A 194 -7.37 -18.14 -4.92
N ALA A 195 -6.70 -18.14 -3.78
CA ALA A 195 -6.13 -16.97 -3.14
C ALA A 195 -4.76 -17.26 -2.53
N MET A 196 -3.82 -16.36 -2.74
CA MET A 196 -2.51 -16.31 -2.09
C MET A 196 -2.53 -15.15 -1.12
N VAL A 197 -2.46 -15.46 0.18
CA VAL A 197 -2.77 -14.54 1.26
C VAL A 197 -1.58 -14.31 2.18
N LYS A 198 -1.64 -13.24 2.97
CA LYS A 198 -0.51 -12.77 3.77
C LYS A 198 -0.22 -13.62 5.01
N SER A 199 -1.26 -14.20 5.63
CA SER A 199 -1.13 -14.96 6.89
C SER A 199 -2.17 -16.07 7.00
N GLU A 200 -2.00 -17.00 7.96
CA GLU A 200 -3.00 -18.04 8.26
C GLU A 200 -4.34 -17.44 8.67
N PHE A 201 -4.31 -16.36 9.43
CA PHE A 201 -5.53 -15.63 9.79
C PHE A 201 -6.32 -15.19 8.54
N GLN A 202 -5.63 -14.66 7.53
CA GLN A 202 -6.26 -14.30 6.26
C GLN A 202 -6.72 -15.54 5.48
N ALA A 203 -5.96 -16.64 5.53
CA ALA A 203 -6.33 -17.87 4.87
C ALA A 203 -7.67 -18.40 5.40
N ASP A 204 -7.85 -18.42 6.70
CA ASP A 204 -9.12 -18.86 7.31
C ASP A 204 -10.30 -17.97 6.90
N GLN A 205 -10.08 -16.66 6.78
CA GLN A 205 -11.10 -15.74 6.30
C GLN A 205 -11.51 -16.04 4.84
N PHE A 206 -10.55 -16.26 3.95
CA PHE A 206 -10.86 -16.58 2.55
C PHE A 206 -11.52 -17.95 2.41
N ARG A 207 -11.12 -18.95 3.19
CA ARG A 207 -11.79 -20.26 3.26
C ARG A 207 -13.25 -20.13 3.73
N GLN A 208 -13.49 -19.34 4.78
CA GLN A 208 -14.85 -19.06 5.27
C GLN A 208 -15.72 -18.33 4.23
N LEU A 209 -15.12 -17.54 3.36
CA LEU A 209 -15.79 -16.88 2.24
C LEU A 209 -15.98 -17.77 1.01
N GLY A 210 -15.60 -19.05 1.11
CA GLY A 210 -15.84 -20.07 0.09
C GLY A 210 -14.81 -20.09 -1.02
N VAL A 211 -13.57 -19.65 -0.77
CA VAL A 211 -12.45 -19.84 -1.69
C VAL A 211 -11.79 -21.18 -1.38
N ASP A 212 -11.83 -22.12 -2.33
CA ASP A 212 -11.39 -23.50 -2.11
C ASP A 212 -9.88 -23.65 -1.99
N LYS A 213 -9.12 -23.04 -2.92
CA LYS A 213 -7.66 -23.09 -2.95
C LYS A 213 -7.07 -21.84 -2.28
N VAL A 214 -6.49 -21.99 -1.09
CA VAL A 214 -5.85 -20.88 -0.36
C VAL A 214 -4.46 -21.28 0.09
N ALA A 215 -3.45 -20.46 -0.24
CA ALA A 215 -2.07 -20.62 0.19
C ALA A 215 -1.59 -19.39 0.96
N VAL A 216 -0.84 -19.59 2.04
CA VAL A 216 -0.18 -18.50 2.76
C VAL A 216 1.18 -18.24 2.10
N THR A 217 1.33 -17.04 1.56
CA THR A 217 2.54 -16.65 0.82
C THR A 217 3.30 -15.49 1.47
N GLY A 218 2.72 -14.82 2.47
CA GLY A 218 3.36 -13.70 3.16
C GLY A 218 3.08 -12.34 2.52
N GLU A 219 3.83 -11.32 2.92
CA GLU A 219 3.66 -9.93 2.50
C GLU A 219 4.75 -9.51 1.49
N MET A 220 4.36 -9.28 0.25
CA MET A 220 5.29 -8.86 -0.81
C MET A 220 5.97 -7.51 -0.55
N ARG A 221 5.41 -6.67 0.33
CA ARG A 221 6.02 -5.38 0.67
C ARG A 221 7.37 -5.52 1.35
N PHE A 222 7.66 -6.66 1.98
CA PHE A 222 8.98 -6.94 2.54
C PHE A 222 10.06 -7.19 1.47
N GLU A 223 9.66 -7.41 0.23
CA GLU A 223 10.57 -7.62 -0.91
C GLU A 223 10.64 -6.41 -1.86
N GLN A 224 10.01 -5.29 -1.49
CA GLN A 224 10.05 -4.09 -2.30
C GLN A 224 11.47 -3.54 -2.41
N ARG A 225 11.81 -3.02 -3.61
CA ARG A 225 13.09 -2.35 -3.81
C ARG A 225 13.17 -1.07 -2.97
N ILE A 226 14.15 -1.03 -2.09
CA ILE A 226 14.48 0.16 -1.33
C ILE A 226 15.26 1.13 -2.24
N PRO A 227 14.82 2.40 -2.38
CA PRO A 227 15.50 3.38 -3.24
C PRO A 227 16.89 3.75 -2.69
N THR A 228 17.94 3.13 -3.20
CA THR A 228 19.33 3.36 -2.77
C THR A 228 19.72 4.84 -2.67
N PRO A 229 19.33 5.74 -3.61
CA PRO A 229 19.65 7.16 -3.50
C PRO A 229 19.08 7.83 -2.25
N GLN A 230 17.86 7.44 -1.83
CA GLN A 230 17.22 8.00 -0.65
C GLN A 230 17.92 7.55 0.64
N VAL A 231 18.30 6.27 0.70
CA VAL A 231 19.04 5.72 1.86
C VAL A 231 20.43 6.34 1.94
N ALA A 232 21.14 6.47 0.82
CA ALA A 232 22.45 7.08 0.78
C ALA A 232 22.42 8.55 1.22
N ALA A 233 21.43 9.32 0.78
CA ALA A 233 21.25 10.71 1.19
C ALA A 233 20.97 10.82 2.71
N ALA A 234 20.09 9.96 3.23
CA ALA A 234 19.81 9.91 4.67
C ALA A 234 21.06 9.57 5.49
N THR A 235 21.86 8.60 5.02
CA THR A 235 23.13 8.22 5.68
C THR A 235 24.12 9.37 5.71
N ALA A 236 24.24 10.12 4.61
CA ALA A 236 25.10 11.30 4.55
C ALA A 236 24.66 12.38 5.57
N ILE A 237 23.35 12.70 5.61
CA ILE A 237 22.79 13.68 6.55
C ILE A 237 23.00 13.23 8.01
N ARG A 238 22.75 11.96 8.30
CA ARG A 238 23.03 11.40 9.65
C ARG A 238 24.48 11.63 10.07
N LYS A 239 25.42 11.34 9.18
CA LYS A 239 26.85 11.47 9.45
C LYS A 239 27.30 12.93 9.59
N GLU A 240 26.80 13.83 8.73
CA GLU A 240 27.33 15.20 8.61
C GLU A 240 26.62 16.20 9.54
N ALA A 241 25.31 16.01 9.78
CA ALA A 241 24.51 16.97 10.52
C ALA A 241 23.92 16.46 11.83
N LEU A 242 23.58 15.17 11.92
CA LEU A 242 22.85 14.63 13.09
C LEU A 242 23.70 13.80 14.03
N ASN A 243 24.79 13.21 13.57
CA ASN A 243 25.66 12.33 14.36
C ASN A 243 24.87 11.27 15.17
N SER A 244 25.06 11.26 16.51
CA SER A 244 24.36 10.37 17.43
C SER A 244 23.02 10.92 17.94
N ARG A 245 22.53 12.04 17.41
CA ARG A 245 21.25 12.62 17.82
C ARG A 245 20.09 11.66 17.51
N THR A 246 19.24 11.42 18.49
CA THR A 246 18.03 10.62 18.30
C THR A 246 17.08 11.29 17.30
N VAL A 247 16.58 10.52 16.36
CA VAL A 247 15.61 10.99 15.34
C VAL A 247 14.36 10.13 15.41
N ILE A 248 13.21 10.78 15.50
CA ILE A 248 11.89 10.12 15.56
C ILE A 248 11.05 10.61 14.37
N THR A 249 10.60 9.70 13.52
CA THR A 249 9.75 10.06 12.38
C THR A 249 8.28 9.79 12.69
N LEU A 250 7.45 10.84 12.67
CA LEU A 250 6.00 10.74 12.64
C LEU A 250 5.56 10.68 11.17
N SER A 251 5.32 9.49 10.65
CA SER A 251 5.03 9.29 9.23
C SER A 251 3.54 9.10 8.96
N SER A 252 3.08 9.66 7.85
CA SER A 252 1.69 9.51 7.39
C SER A 252 0.63 9.99 8.38
N ILE A 253 0.91 11.03 9.15
CA ILE A 253 -0.04 11.64 10.10
C ILE A 253 -1.25 12.18 9.33
N VAL A 254 -2.46 11.79 9.77
CA VAL A 254 -3.71 12.15 9.11
C VAL A 254 -4.42 13.29 9.85
N PHE A 255 -5.39 13.89 9.16
CA PHE A 255 -6.24 14.93 9.79
C PHE A 255 -6.96 14.38 11.04
N GLY A 256 -6.83 15.09 12.13
CA GLY A 256 -7.37 14.74 13.46
C GLY A 256 -6.34 14.15 14.42
N GLU A 257 -5.11 13.87 13.96
CA GLU A 257 -4.00 13.39 14.79
C GLU A 257 -2.97 14.50 15.10
N ASP A 258 -3.05 15.62 14.39
CA ASP A 258 -2.01 16.66 14.39
C ASP A 258 -1.81 17.34 15.75
N THR A 259 -2.91 17.65 16.43
CA THR A 259 -2.86 18.34 17.73
C THR A 259 -2.12 17.48 18.76
N ASP A 260 -2.48 16.20 18.86
CA ASP A 260 -1.89 15.28 19.83
C ASP A 260 -0.45 14.93 19.46
N ALA A 261 -0.15 14.80 18.16
CA ALA A 261 1.20 14.60 17.66
C ALA A 261 2.13 15.79 17.98
N LEU A 262 1.67 17.02 17.78
CA LEU A 262 2.45 18.22 18.13
C LEU A 262 2.57 18.40 19.64
N GLN A 263 1.56 17.98 20.42
CA GLN A 263 1.61 17.99 21.89
C GLN A 263 2.66 16.98 22.42
N LEU A 264 2.71 15.79 21.82
CA LEU A 264 3.76 14.80 22.11
C LEU A 264 5.16 15.41 21.89
N ILE A 265 5.39 16.03 20.72
CA ILE A 265 6.67 16.66 20.39
C ILE A 265 7.03 17.74 21.43
N GLU A 266 6.09 18.63 21.76
CA GLU A 266 6.30 19.70 22.72
C GLU A 266 6.66 19.17 24.11
N THR A 267 5.94 18.16 24.59
CA THR A 267 6.18 17.54 25.89
C THR A 267 7.57 16.90 25.95
N VAL A 268 7.95 16.13 24.92
CA VAL A 268 9.26 15.48 24.84
C VAL A 268 10.38 16.53 24.77
N GLN A 269 10.26 17.54 23.89
CA GLN A 269 11.27 18.60 23.75
C GLN A 269 11.47 19.37 25.06
N THR A 270 10.38 19.72 25.74
CA THR A 270 10.40 20.42 27.02
C THR A 270 11.11 19.59 28.10
N HIS A 271 10.77 18.31 28.23
CA HIS A 271 11.38 17.40 29.19
C HIS A 271 12.89 17.29 28.97
N PHE A 272 13.32 17.02 27.71
CA PHE A 272 14.75 16.89 27.39
C PHE A 272 15.52 18.17 27.68
N THR A 273 14.91 19.34 27.43
CA THR A 273 15.49 20.64 27.77
C THR A 273 15.66 20.81 29.30
N GLN A 274 14.61 20.47 30.08
CA GLN A 274 14.65 20.57 31.55
C GLN A 274 15.66 19.63 32.20
N GLN A 275 15.89 18.46 31.59
CA GLN A 275 16.85 17.48 32.05
C GLN A 275 18.28 17.74 31.53
N GLY A 276 18.50 18.77 30.72
CA GLY A 276 19.79 19.04 30.07
C GLY A 276 20.24 17.95 29.09
N LEU A 277 19.31 17.18 28.56
CA LEU A 277 19.58 16.12 27.60
C LEU A 277 19.55 16.65 26.15
N ALA A 278 20.26 15.95 25.24
CA ALA A 278 20.22 16.27 23.83
C ALA A 278 18.81 16.01 23.26
N LYS A 279 18.17 17.08 22.78
CA LYS A 279 16.82 17.01 22.24
C LYS A 279 16.76 16.10 20.99
N PRO A 280 15.79 15.19 20.86
CA PRO A 280 15.58 14.44 19.61
C PRO A 280 15.17 15.38 18.47
N LEU A 281 15.52 15.01 17.24
CA LEU A 281 14.91 15.61 16.04
C LEU A 281 13.63 14.85 15.73
N PHE A 282 12.53 15.57 15.54
CA PHE A 282 11.31 15.00 15.01
C PHE A 282 11.19 15.26 13.51
N ILE A 283 10.90 14.23 12.72
CA ILE A 283 10.55 14.36 11.31
C ILE A 283 9.04 14.20 11.22
N TYR A 284 8.34 15.23 10.77
CA TYR A 284 6.89 15.25 10.67
C TYR A 284 6.46 15.12 9.20
N VAL A 285 5.84 14.00 8.81
CA VAL A 285 5.42 13.74 7.43
C VAL A 285 3.91 13.61 7.35
N PRO A 286 3.19 14.66 6.90
CA PRO A 286 1.74 14.59 6.69
C PRO A 286 1.37 13.61 5.58
N ARG A 287 0.22 12.94 5.71
CA ARG A 287 -0.24 11.92 4.73
C ARG A 287 -0.55 12.50 3.36
N ALA A 288 -0.97 13.76 3.27
CA ALA A 288 -1.49 14.36 2.05
C ALA A 288 -0.85 15.72 1.76
N PRO A 289 -0.42 15.97 0.49
CA PRO A 289 0.28 17.20 0.10
C PRO A 289 -0.50 18.48 0.37
N GLU A 290 -1.82 18.44 0.21
CA GLU A 290 -2.71 19.57 0.47
C GLU A 290 -2.69 20.07 1.91
N ARG A 291 -2.10 19.29 2.82
CA ARG A 291 -1.96 19.61 4.24
C ARG A 291 -0.62 20.24 4.62
N PHE A 292 0.36 20.26 3.70
CA PHE A 292 1.71 20.75 4.01
C PHE A 292 1.69 22.19 4.54
N GLY A 293 0.94 23.09 3.91
CA GLY A 293 0.78 24.48 4.36
C GLY A 293 0.15 24.58 5.75
N LEU A 294 -0.98 23.90 5.96
CA LEU A 294 -1.68 23.88 7.26
C LEU A 294 -0.76 23.40 8.39
N ILE A 295 -0.03 22.32 8.16
CA ILE A 295 0.87 21.76 9.19
C ILE A 295 2.05 22.70 9.44
N SER A 296 2.59 23.34 8.40
CA SER A 296 3.62 24.37 8.57
C SER A 296 3.15 25.50 9.47
N ASP A 297 1.91 25.99 9.27
CA ASP A 297 1.31 27.05 10.11
C ASP A 297 1.11 26.59 11.56
N MET A 298 0.64 25.34 11.76
CA MET A 298 0.47 24.76 13.10
C MET A 298 1.80 24.62 13.86
N ILE A 299 2.86 24.23 13.17
CA ILE A 299 4.22 24.11 13.76
C ILE A 299 4.77 25.53 14.08
N ALA A 300 4.60 26.48 13.16
CA ALA A 300 5.07 27.87 13.33
C ALA A 300 4.39 28.60 14.51
N ALA A 301 3.18 28.21 14.88
CA ALA A 301 2.46 28.75 16.04
C ALA A 301 3.02 28.26 17.39
N LYS A 302 3.99 27.34 17.40
CA LYS A 302 4.63 26.78 18.59
C LYS A 302 6.11 27.19 18.66
N PRO A 303 6.75 27.15 19.84
CA PRO A 303 8.14 27.59 20.02
C PRO A 303 9.16 26.56 19.50
N PHE A 304 8.95 25.99 18.31
CA PHE A 304 9.88 25.04 17.70
C PHE A 304 10.81 25.72 16.70
N ILE A 305 12.07 25.29 16.68
CA ILE A 305 12.96 25.54 15.56
C ILE A 305 12.63 24.50 14.49
N TYR A 306 11.97 24.91 13.40
CA TYR A 306 11.60 23.97 12.36
C TYR A 306 12.08 24.40 10.97
N GLY A 307 12.16 23.44 10.08
CA GLY A 307 12.47 23.67 8.68
C GLY A 307 11.70 22.73 7.77
N MET A 308 11.38 23.20 6.57
CA MET A 308 10.75 22.39 5.55
C MET A 308 11.81 21.68 4.71
N ARG A 309 11.58 20.42 4.37
CA ARG A 309 12.48 19.64 3.48
C ARG A 309 12.77 20.39 2.18
N SER A 310 11.77 21.00 1.56
CA SER A 310 11.93 21.76 0.32
C SER A 310 12.90 22.95 0.40
N ASN A 311 13.11 23.50 1.60
CA ASN A 311 13.98 24.66 1.83
C ASN A 311 15.38 24.25 2.30
N LEU A 312 15.54 23.03 2.79
CA LEU A 312 16.79 22.55 3.41
C LEU A 312 17.57 21.60 2.50
N LEU A 313 16.88 20.97 1.55
CA LEU A 313 17.47 19.97 0.66
C LEU A 313 17.12 20.27 -0.80
N THR A 314 18.05 19.99 -1.68
CA THR A 314 17.84 19.98 -3.13
C THR A 314 16.88 18.86 -3.55
N GLU A 315 16.48 18.81 -4.84
CA GLU A 315 15.69 17.69 -5.38
C GLU A 315 16.43 16.34 -5.25
N ASP A 316 17.76 16.35 -5.35
CA ASP A 316 18.62 15.17 -5.15
C ASP A 316 18.93 14.85 -3.68
N LEU A 317 18.18 15.43 -2.73
CA LEU A 317 18.34 15.25 -1.29
C LEU A 317 19.70 15.68 -0.71
N LYS A 318 20.43 16.57 -1.38
CA LYS A 318 21.67 17.15 -0.85
C LYS A 318 21.35 18.33 0.07
N MET A 319 22.08 18.45 1.17
CA MET A 319 21.92 19.56 2.11
C MET A 319 22.30 20.89 1.47
N ILE A 320 21.43 21.90 1.58
CA ILE A 320 21.70 23.26 1.17
C ILE A 320 22.52 23.97 2.25
N CYS A 321 22.16 23.77 3.52
CA CYS A 321 22.86 24.34 4.66
C CYS A 321 22.86 23.33 5.84
N PRO A 322 23.95 22.56 6.03
CA PRO A 322 24.02 21.54 7.09
C PRO A 322 23.81 22.10 8.50
N GLU A 323 24.31 23.30 8.79
CA GLU A 323 24.19 23.92 10.11
C GLU A 323 22.73 24.14 10.53
N LYS A 324 21.86 24.49 9.57
CA LYS A 324 20.43 24.67 9.86
C LYS A 324 19.73 23.37 10.28
N ILE A 325 20.23 22.20 9.85
CA ILE A 325 19.61 20.92 10.16
C ILE A 325 19.96 20.48 11.59
N LYS A 326 21.15 20.85 12.08
CA LYS A 326 21.63 20.47 13.42
C LYS A 326 20.73 20.98 14.54
N ASP A 327 20.19 22.18 14.39
CA ASP A 327 19.46 22.87 15.47
C ASP A 327 17.94 22.69 15.40
N LEU A 328 17.43 21.96 14.39
CA LEU A 328 15.99 21.76 14.24
C LEU A 328 15.40 20.94 15.37
N ASP A 329 14.25 21.37 15.87
CA ASP A 329 13.36 20.53 16.66
C ASP A 329 12.48 19.66 15.75
N ILE A 330 12.02 20.24 14.61
CA ILE A 330 11.16 19.56 13.64
C ILE A 330 11.66 19.77 12.20
N LEU A 331 11.82 18.67 11.46
CA LEU A 331 11.92 18.65 10.00
C LEU A 331 10.55 18.31 9.42
N LEU A 332 9.89 19.27 8.75
CA LEU A 332 8.63 19.03 8.05
C LEU A 332 8.91 18.40 6.69
N GLY A 333 8.48 17.15 6.51
CA GLY A 333 8.55 16.40 5.26
C GLY A 333 7.46 16.80 4.29
N ASN A 334 7.67 17.88 3.54
CA ASN A 334 6.74 18.45 2.58
C ASN A 334 7.03 18.02 1.14
N SER A 335 7.27 16.72 0.92
CA SER A 335 7.56 16.14 -0.40
C SER A 335 6.79 14.85 -0.63
N LEU A 336 6.73 14.40 -1.87
CA LEU A 336 6.11 13.15 -2.28
C LEU A 336 7.14 12.13 -2.75
N GLY A 337 6.91 10.86 -2.40
CA GLY A 337 7.75 9.75 -2.88
C GLY A 337 9.07 9.57 -2.14
N GLU A 338 9.30 10.30 -1.05
CA GLU A 338 10.55 10.30 -0.27
C GLU A 338 10.42 9.62 1.10
N MET A 339 9.43 8.74 1.28
CA MET A 339 9.20 8.10 2.57
C MET A 339 10.41 7.27 3.05
N TYR A 340 11.06 6.55 2.16
CA TYR A 340 12.27 5.81 2.48
C TYR A 340 13.42 6.71 2.98
N PHE A 341 13.51 7.95 2.45
CA PHE A 341 14.47 8.93 2.95
C PHE A 341 14.18 9.32 4.41
N TYR A 342 12.94 9.71 4.71
CA TYR A 342 12.56 10.11 6.08
C TYR A 342 12.69 8.96 7.09
N LEU A 343 12.30 7.75 6.70
CA LEU A 343 12.42 6.57 7.54
C LEU A 343 13.88 6.11 7.71
N SER A 344 14.74 6.32 6.71
CA SER A 344 16.17 6.01 6.84
C SER A 344 16.88 6.93 7.84
N LEU A 345 16.39 8.16 8.01
CA LEU A 345 16.91 9.10 8.99
C LEU A 345 16.59 8.72 10.45
N CYS A 346 15.49 8.01 10.72
CA CYS A 346 15.02 7.82 12.08
C CYS A 346 15.63 6.61 12.79
N ASP A 347 15.51 6.65 14.12
CA ASP A 347 15.79 5.54 15.02
C ASP A 347 14.49 4.84 15.44
N LEU A 348 13.36 5.56 15.40
CA LEU A 348 12.02 5.08 15.68
C LEU A 348 11.02 5.71 14.69
N ALA A 349 10.10 4.91 14.17
CA ALA A 349 9.00 5.39 13.34
C ALA A 349 7.66 5.31 14.10
N ILE A 350 6.92 6.42 14.17
CA ILE A 350 5.52 6.49 14.65
C ILE A 350 4.64 6.63 13.41
N ILE A 351 3.77 5.64 13.16
CA ILE A 351 2.97 5.59 11.94
C ILE A 351 1.54 6.06 12.21
N GLY A 352 1.13 7.10 11.51
CA GLY A 352 -0.19 7.71 11.63
C GLY A 352 -1.34 6.91 11.05
N GLY A 353 -2.55 7.44 11.22
CA GLY A 353 -3.84 6.84 10.81
C GLY A 353 -4.47 5.95 11.88
N GLY A 354 -3.66 5.34 12.74
CA GLY A 354 -4.10 4.44 13.80
C GLY A 354 -4.54 5.12 15.08
N PHE A 355 -4.29 6.40 15.26
CA PHE A 355 -4.70 7.18 16.43
C PHE A 355 -6.13 7.73 16.29
N CYS A 356 -6.72 7.57 15.12
CA CYS A 356 -8.13 7.83 14.85
C CYS A 356 -8.82 6.55 14.35
N LYS A 357 -10.14 6.59 14.11
CA LYS A 357 -10.93 5.40 13.66
C LYS A 357 -10.69 4.99 12.19
N LYS A 358 -9.71 5.57 11.50
CA LYS A 358 -9.46 5.29 10.07
C LYS A 358 -8.62 4.04 9.84
N GLY A 359 -7.76 3.69 10.77
CA GLY A 359 -6.80 2.59 10.65
C GLY A 359 -5.39 3.06 10.28
N SER A 360 -4.39 2.33 10.77
CA SER A 360 -2.98 2.68 10.62
C SER A 360 -2.50 2.54 9.17
N HIS A 361 -1.49 3.31 8.82
CA HIS A 361 -0.81 3.21 7.53
C HIS A 361 0.27 2.11 7.54
N ASN A 362 0.84 1.86 6.36
CA ASN A 362 1.83 0.80 6.14
C ASN A 362 3.06 0.93 7.05
N ILE A 363 3.41 -0.15 7.76
CA ILE A 363 4.58 -0.25 8.61
C ILE A 363 5.77 -0.96 7.94
N SER A 364 5.53 -1.67 6.83
CA SER A 364 6.55 -2.51 6.18
C SER A 364 7.75 -1.68 5.68
N GLU A 365 7.53 -0.43 5.23
CA GLU A 365 8.62 0.44 4.76
C GLU A 365 9.62 0.76 5.87
N ALA A 366 9.15 1.02 7.10
CA ALA A 366 10.00 1.25 8.26
C ALA A 366 10.72 -0.04 8.68
N LEU A 367 9.99 -1.16 8.76
CA LEU A 367 10.55 -2.45 9.12
C LEU A 367 11.63 -2.91 8.14
N CYS A 368 11.43 -2.74 6.82
CA CYS A 368 12.43 -3.04 5.80
C CYS A 368 13.72 -2.22 5.91
N LEU A 369 13.71 -1.11 6.64
CA LEU A 369 14.88 -0.29 6.94
C LEU A 369 15.47 -0.59 8.31
N GLY A 370 15.08 -1.68 8.96
CA GLY A 370 15.53 -2.05 10.31
C GLY A 370 15.01 -1.12 11.40
N LYS A 371 13.87 -0.40 11.17
CA LYS A 371 13.36 0.58 12.12
C LYS A 371 12.22 0.01 12.94
N PRO A 372 12.31 0.06 14.29
CA PRO A 372 11.18 -0.26 15.15
C PRO A 372 10.03 0.71 14.94
N VAL A 373 8.81 0.22 15.18
CA VAL A 373 7.60 0.96 14.83
C VAL A 373 6.68 1.12 16.04
N MET A 374 5.99 2.27 16.12
CA MET A 374 4.83 2.46 16.99
C MET A 374 3.62 2.84 16.14
N ILE A 375 2.48 2.25 16.48
CA ILE A 375 1.20 2.50 15.83
C ILE A 375 0.14 2.88 16.86
N GLY A 376 -0.89 3.57 16.42
CA GLY A 376 -2.05 3.88 17.25
C GLY A 376 -2.91 2.66 17.57
N PRO A 377 -3.93 2.81 18.45
CA PRO A 377 -4.80 1.72 18.89
C PRO A 377 -5.58 1.03 17.77
N THR A 378 -5.76 1.68 16.62
CA THR A 378 -6.53 1.16 15.49
C THR A 378 -5.61 0.67 14.37
N ASP A 379 -5.57 -0.65 14.15
CA ASP A 379 -4.70 -1.33 13.17
C ASP A 379 -5.44 -1.82 11.92
N TYR A 380 -6.64 -1.32 11.64
CA TYR A 380 -7.40 -1.72 10.45
C TYR A 380 -6.59 -1.54 9.17
N GLY A 381 -6.60 -2.56 8.33
CA GLY A 381 -5.90 -2.59 7.04
C GLY A 381 -4.43 -2.98 7.12
N ILE A 382 -3.86 -3.05 8.31
CA ILE A 382 -2.49 -3.53 8.56
C ILE A 382 -2.44 -4.63 9.61
N GLU A 383 -3.57 -5.31 9.90
CA GLU A 383 -3.63 -6.41 10.87
C GLU A 383 -2.48 -7.40 10.67
N PHE A 384 -2.12 -7.66 9.42
CA PHE A 384 -0.84 -8.23 9.03
C PHE A 384 -0.04 -7.15 8.26
N PRO A 385 1.22 -6.87 8.61
CA PRO A 385 2.09 -7.60 9.53
C PRO A 385 2.09 -7.06 10.99
N ALA A 386 1.14 -6.17 11.36
CA ALA A 386 1.20 -5.49 12.66
C ALA A 386 1.11 -6.45 13.85
N ARG A 387 0.25 -7.48 13.77
CA ARG A 387 0.10 -8.46 14.86
C ARG A 387 1.39 -9.21 15.11
N GLU A 388 1.95 -9.78 14.06
CA GLU A 388 3.19 -10.54 14.12
C GLU A 388 4.37 -9.65 14.56
N ALA A 389 4.41 -8.40 14.10
CA ALA A 389 5.43 -7.42 14.51
C ALA A 389 5.30 -7.04 16.00
N ILE A 390 4.08 -6.97 16.54
CA ILE A 390 3.82 -6.74 17.97
C ILE A 390 4.26 -7.96 18.79
N GLU A 391 3.86 -9.15 18.38
CA GLU A 391 4.23 -10.42 19.05
C GLU A 391 5.76 -10.63 19.06
N TYR A 392 6.42 -10.25 17.96
CA TYR A 392 7.88 -10.33 17.84
C TYR A 392 8.61 -9.20 18.60
N GLY A 393 7.90 -8.16 19.06
CA GLY A 393 8.44 -7.05 19.82
C GLY A 393 9.06 -5.92 19.01
N VAL A 394 8.90 -5.91 17.67
CA VAL A 394 9.41 -4.86 16.76
C VAL A 394 8.39 -3.76 16.47
N CYS A 395 7.14 -3.95 16.88
CA CYS A 395 6.07 -2.96 16.83
C CYS A 395 5.42 -2.82 18.21
N LYS A 396 5.05 -1.59 18.59
CA LYS A 396 4.22 -1.32 19.77
C LYS A 396 2.93 -0.64 19.36
N LYS A 397 1.81 -1.10 19.95
CA LYS A 397 0.48 -0.53 19.74
C LYS A 397 0.12 0.32 20.96
N LEU A 398 0.17 1.65 20.81
CA LEU A 398 0.07 2.62 21.90
C LEU A 398 -0.70 3.85 21.42
N ASP A 399 -1.35 4.58 22.32
CA ASP A 399 -1.86 5.93 22.03
C ASP A 399 -0.76 6.99 22.19
N PHE A 400 -1.05 8.26 21.85
CA PHE A 400 -0.07 9.34 21.93
C PHE A 400 0.42 9.62 23.36
N GLU A 401 -0.43 9.46 24.37
CA GLU A 401 -0.04 9.61 25.76
C GLU A 401 0.94 8.53 26.20
N GLN A 402 0.63 7.28 25.88
CA GLN A 402 1.50 6.13 26.15
C GLN A 402 2.83 6.23 25.40
N ILE A 403 2.83 6.69 24.14
CA ILE A 403 4.07 6.95 23.39
C ILE A 403 4.88 8.06 24.07
N THR A 404 4.24 9.15 24.51
CA THR A 404 4.91 10.23 25.23
C THR A 404 5.59 9.68 26.48
N GLN A 405 4.88 8.95 27.32
CA GLN A 405 5.44 8.33 28.52
C GLN A 405 6.59 7.38 28.21
N PHE A 406 6.45 6.57 27.14
CA PHE A 406 7.53 5.70 26.71
C PHE A 406 8.80 6.47 26.34
N LEU A 407 8.68 7.57 25.59
CA LEU A 407 9.82 8.40 25.16
C LEU A 407 10.47 9.14 26.33
N LEU A 408 9.70 9.55 27.34
CA LEU A 408 10.22 10.21 28.55
C LEU A 408 11.00 9.25 29.43
N ASN A 409 10.56 8.00 29.55
CA ASN A 409 11.15 6.98 30.42
C ASN A 409 12.30 6.20 29.76
N ASN A 410 12.33 6.14 28.41
CA ASN A 410 13.27 5.32 27.64
C ASN A 410 13.85 6.13 26.47
N PRO A 411 14.62 7.20 26.73
CA PRO A 411 14.99 8.17 25.69
C PRO A 411 15.86 7.63 24.56
N ALA A 412 16.42 6.40 24.67
CA ALA A 412 17.26 5.79 23.65
C ALA A 412 17.10 4.25 23.55
N GLN A 413 16.15 3.65 24.24
CA GLN A 413 15.95 2.18 24.25
C GLN A 413 14.81 1.79 23.30
N PHE A 414 15.10 1.83 22.02
CA PHE A 414 14.26 1.18 21.02
C PHE A 414 14.73 -0.26 20.83
N CYS A 415 13.88 -1.10 20.24
CA CYS A 415 14.27 -2.43 19.77
C CYS A 415 15.50 -2.33 18.85
N ALA A 416 16.42 -3.25 18.98
CA ALA A 416 17.63 -3.27 18.15
C ALA A 416 17.29 -3.52 16.67
N SER A 417 18.02 -2.88 15.76
CA SER A 417 17.85 -3.06 14.30
C SER A 417 17.95 -4.53 13.90
N ASP A 418 18.88 -5.29 14.48
CA ASP A 418 19.07 -6.72 14.21
C ASP A 418 17.81 -7.55 14.48
N GLN A 419 17.02 -7.18 15.50
CA GLN A 419 15.75 -7.84 15.80
C GLN A 419 14.70 -7.52 14.73
N VAL A 420 14.68 -6.29 14.22
CA VAL A 420 13.79 -5.89 13.12
C VAL A 420 14.20 -6.61 11.84
N ASP A 421 15.48 -6.68 11.53
CA ASP A 421 16.01 -7.36 10.36
C ASP A 421 15.70 -8.86 10.39
N ALA A 422 15.82 -9.51 11.56
CA ALA A 422 15.44 -10.90 11.76
C ALA A 422 13.93 -11.13 11.52
N PHE A 423 13.09 -10.21 11.99
CA PHE A 423 11.65 -10.25 11.72
C PHE A 423 11.37 -10.18 10.22
N VAL A 424 11.94 -9.20 9.51
CA VAL A 424 11.75 -9.02 8.06
C VAL A 424 12.25 -10.25 7.30
N ALA A 425 13.42 -10.79 7.65
CA ALA A 425 13.97 -11.99 7.02
C ALA A 425 13.04 -13.22 7.17
N SER A 426 12.42 -13.39 8.36
CA SER A 426 11.48 -14.50 8.62
C SER A 426 10.18 -14.39 7.80
N HIS A 427 9.82 -13.19 7.35
CA HIS A 427 8.62 -12.90 6.56
C HIS A 427 8.90 -12.68 5.06
N SER A 428 10.14 -12.80 4.62
CA SER A 428 10.56 -12.71 3.23
C SER A 428 10.27 -14.02 2.43
N GLY A 429 10.48 -13.99 1.12
CA GLY A 429 10.23 -15.12 0.22
C GLY A 429 8.78 -15.20 -0.26
N SER A 430 8.00 -14.10 -0.14
CA SER A 430 6.61 -14.05 -0.60
C SER A 430 6.47 -14.26 -2.11
N THR A 431 7.39 -13.72 -2.89
CA THR A 431 7.40 -13.85 -4.35
C THR A 431 7.57 -15.31 -4.76
N ASP A 432 8.56 -16.00 -4.20
CA ASP A 432 8.83 -17.43 -4.51
C ASP A 432 7.67 -18.33 -4.07
N LYS A 433 7.14 -18.11 -2.86
CA LYS A 433 5.95 -18.82 -2.35
C LYS A 433 4.74 -18.58 -3.26
N THR A 434 4.55 -17.36 -3.74
CA THR A 434 3.46 -17.02 -4.67
C THR A 434 3.64 -17.68 -6.01
N MET A 435 4.85 -17.71 -6.57
CA MET A 435 5.15 -18.41 -7.82
C MET A 435 4.89 -19.92 -7.71
N ALA A 436 5.30 -20.53 -6.59
CA ALA A 436 5.02 -21.94 -6.31
C ALA A 436 3.51 -22.22 -6.18
N ALA A 437 2.78 -21.36 -5.48
CA ALA A 437 1.32 -21.48 -5.33
C ALA A 437 0.58 -21.32 -6.67
N ILE A 438 0.99 -20.36 -7.51
CA ILE A 438 0.42 -20.19 -8.87
C ILE A 438 0.59 -21.48 -9.66
N LYS A 439 1.79 -22.06 -9.67
CA LYS A 439 2.06 -23.31 -10.37
C LYS A 439 1.17 -24.43 -9.84
N LEU A 440 1.10 -24.63 -8.53
CA LEU A 440 0.26 -25.64 -7.89
C LEU A 440 -1.23 -25.48 -8.21
N PHE A 441 -1.73 -24.22 -8.28
CA PHE A 441 -3.15 -23.94 -8.51
C PHE A 441 -3.54 -24.08 -9.99
N LEU A 442 -2.59 -23.90 -10.92
CA LEU A 442 -2.80 -24.05 -12.36
C LEU A 442 -2.67 -25.50 -12.82
N ASP A 443 -1.84 -26.29 -12.15
CA ASP A 443 -1.74 -27.72 -12.40
C ASP A 443 -2.96 -28.41 -11.77
N PRO A 444 -3.70 -29.25 -12.51
CA PRO A 444 -4.93 -29.91 -12.05
C PRO A 444 -4.70 -30.96 -10.95
#